data_6d1a44441c3c54262980a8b2c988f9ea
#
_entry.id   6d1a44441c3c54262980a8b2c988f9ea
#
_cell.length_a   1.000
_cell.length_b   1.000
_cell.length_c   1.000
_cell.angle_alpha   90.00
_cell.angle_beta   90.00
_cell.angle_gamma   90.00
#
_symmetry.space_group_name_H-M   'P 1'
#
loop_
_entity.id
_entity.type
_entity.pdbx_description
1 polymer ?
#
loop_
_entity_poly.entity_id
_entity_poly.type
_entity_poly.pdbx_seq_one_letter_code
_entity_poly.pdbx_strand_id
1 'polypeptide(L)' 'MLKDRHIALGVTGGIAAYKACDLVSRLVKQGARVRVVLTEHACRFVPPLTFETLSGNPAYTDTFAPRAEMEHIALSK' A
#
# COMPACT_ATOMS: atom_id res chain seq x y z
N MET A 1 -11.70 -1.75 -15.35
CA MET A 1 -10.70 -2.64 -14.80
C MET A 1 -9.35 -1.95 -14.72
N LEU A 2 -8.49 -2.40 -13.81
CA LEU A 2 -7.25 -1.69 -13.49
C LEU A 2 -6.00 -2.37 -14.03
N LYS A 3 -6.16 -3.18 -15.08
CA LYS A 3 -5.04 -3.92 -15.64
C LYS A 3 -3.87 -3.00 -15.99
N ASP A 4 -2.69 -3.35 -15.49
CA ASP A 4 -1.42 -2.63 -15.70
C ASP A 4 -1.40 -1.20 -15.14
N ARG A 5 -2.39 -0.81 -14.33
CA ARG A 5 -2.34 0.44 -13.61
C ARG A 5 -1.38 0.36 -12.45
N HIS A 6 -0.56 1.39 -12.27
CA HIS A 6 0.35 1.50 -11.13
C HIS A 6 -0.31 2.37 -10.07
N ILE A 7 -0.50 1.81 -8.88
CA ILE A 7 -1.13 2.50 -7.78
C ILE A 7 -0.19 2.49 -6.58
N ALA A 8 0.12 3.67 -6.07
CA ALA A 8 0.83 3.80 -4.80
C ALA A 8 -0.19 4.14 -3.73
N LEU A 9 -0.34 3.28 -2.73
CA LEU A 9 -1.31 3.44 -1.66
C LEU A 9 -0.61 3.87 -0.39
N GLY A 10 -0.97 5.04 0.12
CA GLY A 10 -0.46 5.52 1.41
C GLY A 10 -1.35 5.07 2.54
N VAL A 11 -0.79 4.43 3.56
CA VAL A 11 -1.53 3.95 4.72
C VAL A 11 -1.04 4.71 5.95
N THR A 12 -1.91 5.53 6.53
CA THR A 12 -1.53 6.45 7.60
C THR A 12 -2.15 6.15 8.95
N GLY A 13 -3.29 5.48 8.99
CA GLY A 13 -3.98 5.20 10.25
C GLY A 13 -3.83 3.76 10.70
N GLY A 14 -3.97 3.53 12.01
CA GLY A 14 -3.85 2.20 12.58
C GLY A 14 -4.94 1.25 12.12
N ILE A 15 -6.21 1.60 12.36
CA ILE A 15 -7.33 0.76 11.96
C ILE A 15 -7.45 0.69 10.44
N ALA A 16 -7.17 1.79 9.76
CA ALA A 16 -7.20 1.85 8.29
C ALA A 16 -6.21 0.87 7.67
N ALA A 17 -5.14 0.49 8.38
CA ALA A 17 -4.19 -0.48 7.86
C ALA A 17 -4.85 -1.83 7.59
N TYR A 18 -5.80 -2.24 8.44
CA TYR A 18 -6.53 -3.49 8.20
C TYR A 18 -7.43 -3.41 6.97
N LYS A 19 -8.10 -2.28 6.81
CA LYS A 19 -8.95 -2.08 5.62
C LYS A 19 -8.12 -1.97 4.35
N ALA A 20 -6.93 -1.40 4.46
CA ALA A 20 -6.02 -1.29 3.33
C ALA A 20 -5.58 -2.66 2.83
N CYS A 21 -5.45 -3.65 3.70
CA CYS A 21 -5.13 -5.02 3.27
C CYS A 21 -6.17 -5.55 2.30
N ASP A 22 -7.45 -5.38 2.62
CA ASP A 22 -8.53 -5.80 1.74
C ASP A 22 -8.52 -5.02 0.43
N LEU A 23 -8.29 -3.72 0.51
CA LEU A 23 -8.22 -2.86 -0.68
C LEU A 23 -7.09 -3.29 -1.60
N VAL A 24 -5.89 -3.54 -1.07
CA VAL A 24 -4.76 -4.00 -1.87
C VAL A 24 -5.10 -5.30 -2.58
N SER A 25 -5.69 -6.25 -1.84
CA SER A 25 -6.08 -7.54 -2.41
C SER A 25 -7.06 -7.35 -3.59
N ARG A 26 -8.04 -6.48 -3.44
CA ARG A 26 -9.03 -6.22 -4.49
C ARG A 26 -8.41 -5.56 -5.71
N LEU A 27 -7.52 -4.58 -5.48
CA LEU A 27 -6.85 -3.90 -6.59
C LEU A 27 -5.96 -4.85 -7.38
N VAL A 28 -5.24 -5.73 -6.70
CA VAL A 28 -4.40 -6.73 -7.35
C VAL A 28 -5.25 -7.68 -8.18
N LYS A 29 -6.40 -8.10 -7.68
CA LYS A 29 -7.31 -8.97 -8.42
C LYS A 29 -7.84 -8.32 -9.70
N GLN A 30 -7.89 -7.00 -9.73
CA GLN A 30 -8.30 -6.26 -10.93
C GLN A 30 -7.14 -6.00 -11.88
N GLY A 31 -5.96 -6.51 -11.57
CA GLY A 31 -4.80 -6.40 -12.44
C GLY A 31 -3.91 -5.19 -12.16
N ALA A 32 -4.21 -4.42 -11.13
CA ALA A 32 -3.37 -3.27 -10.76
C ALA A 32 -2.05 -3.73 -10.16
N ARG A 33 -1.01 -2.92 -10.38
CA ARG A 33 0.27 -3.07 -9.71
C ARG A 33 0.28 -2.11 -8.53
N VAL A 34 0.23 -2.66 -7.33
CA VAL A 34 0.06 -1.87 -6.12
C VAL A 34 1.37 -1.84 -5.34
N ARG A 35 1.77 -0.65 -4.93
CA ARG A 35 2.87 -0.45 -4.00
C ARG A 35 2.34 0.29 -2.80
N VAL A 36 2.76 -0.13 -1.63
CA VAL A 36 2.21 0.40 -0.38
C VAL A 36 3.29 1.18 0.36
N VAL A 37 2.91 2.37 0.81
CA VAL A 37 3.74 3.22 1.65
C VAL A 37 3.03 3.37 2.99
N LEU A 38 3.68 2.96 4.08
CA LEU A 38 3.09 3.03 5.41
C LEU A 38 3.79 4.07 6.26
N THR A 39 3.01 4.76 7.10
CA THR A 39 3.62 5.51 8.19
C THR A 39 4.15 4.53 9.24
N GLU A 40 5.07 4.99 10.08
CA GLU A 40 5.56 4.17 11.18
C GLU A 40 4.42 3.73 12.10
N HIS A 41 3.45 4.59 12.31
CA HIS A 41 2.28 4.28 13.14
C HIS A 41 1.48 3.13 12.54
N ALA A 42 1.24 3.15 11.23
CA ALA A 42 0.52 2.09 10.55
C ALA A 42 1.25 0.75 10.67
N CYS A 43 2.59 0.76 10.63
CA CYS A 43 3.40 -0.44 10.75
C CYS A 43 3.23 -1.15 12.09
N ARG A 44 2.77 -0.47 13.12
CA ARG A 44 2.51 -1.08 14.42
C ARG A 44 1.28 -1.97 14.42
N PHE A 45 0.39 -1.75 13.47
CA PHE A 45 -0.86 -2.53 13.35
C PHE A 45 -0.75 -3.62 12.31
N VAL A 46 -0.15 -3.30 11.16
CA VAL A 46 0.07 -4.27 10.09
C VAL A 46 1.50 -4.09 9.58
N PRO A 47 2.35 -5.11 9.72
CA PRO A 47 3.73 -4.97 9.28
C PRO A 47 3.83 -4.86 7.75
N PRO A 48 4.88 -4.19 7.24
CA PRO A 48 5.09 -4.08 5.80
C PRO A 48 5.08 -5.41 5.05
N LEU A 49 5.57 -6.46 5.69
CA LEU A 49 5.60 -7.79 5.08
C LEU A 49 4.22 -8.27 4.64
N THR A 50 3.18 -7.96 5.40
CA THR A 50 1.81 -8.31 5.03
C THR A 50 1.42 -7.67 3.70
N PHE A 51 1.72 -6.39 3.54
CA PHE A 51 1.43 -5.69 2.29
C PHE A 51 2.30 -6.16 1.15
N GLU A 52 3.55 -6.53 1.41
CA GLU A 52 4.41 -7.11 0.38
C GLU A 52 3.83 -8.42 -0.14
N THR A 53 3.33 -9.25 0.75
CA THR A 53 2.72 -10.52 0.37
C THR A 53 1.46 -10.30 -0.46
N LEU A 54 0.60 -9.36 -0.05
CA LEU A 54 -0.66 -9.10 -0.75
C LEU A 54 -0.46 -8.43 -2.10
N SER A 55 0.48 -7.50 -2.20
CA SER A 55 0.71 -6.74 -3.42
C SER A 55 1.66 -7.42 -4.40
N GLY A 56 2.53 -8.28 -3.89
CA GLY A 56 3.60 -8.86 -4.69
C GLY A 56 4.75 -7.89 -4.95
N ASN A 57 4.77 -6.75 -4.29
CA ASN A 57 5.78 -5.70 -4.46
C ASN A 57 6.33 -5.28 -3.10
N PRO A 58 7.54 -4.68 -3.06
CA PRO A 58 8.06 -4.15 -1.79
C PRO A 58 7.12 -3.10 -1.20
N ALA A 59 6.98 -3.10 0.12
CA ALA A 59 6.27 -2.07 0.85
C ALA A 59 7.30 -1.16 1.54
N TYR A 60 7.00 0.11 1.58
CA TYR A 60 7.91 1.12 2.10
C TYR A 60 7.33 1.81 3.32
N THR A 61 8.21 2.20 4.27
CA THR A 61 7.82 3.18 5.27
C THR A 61 7.97 4.57 4.66
N ASP A 62 7.23 5.54 5.16
CA ASP A 62 7.25 6.90 4.62
C ASP A 62 8.65 7.53 4.66
N THR A 63 9.50 7.08 5.58
CA THR A 63 10.88 7.58 5.71
C THR A 63 11.76 7.15 4.55
N PHE A 64 11.48 6.00 3.95
CA PHE A 64 12.34 5.38 2.94
C PHE A 64 11.68 5.24 1.57
N ALA A 65 10.46 5.74 1.40
CA ALA A 65 9.75 5.61 0.14
C ALA A 65 10.47 6.39 -0.96
N PRO A 66 10.75 5.77 -2.12
CA PRO A 66 11.28 6.50 -3.26
C PRO A 66 10.30 7.59 -3.69
N ARG A 67 10.84 8.75 -4.09
CA ARG A 67 10.01 9.88 -4.47
C ARG A 67 9.04 9.53 -5.61
N ALA A 68 9.50 8.74 -6.57
CA ALA A 68 8.67 8.32 -7.69
C ALA A 68 7.43 7.54 -7.26
N GLU A 69 7.51 6.80 -6.15
CA GLU A 69 6.39 6.05 -5.62
C GLU A 69 5.33 6.95 -4.98
N MET A 70 5.69 8.20 -4.69
CA MET A 70 4.79 9.16 -4.03
C MET A 70 3.93 9.96 -5.01
N GLU A 71 4.18 9.85 -6.32
CA GLU A 71 3.50 10.68 -7.31
C GLU A 71 2.02 10.37 -7.47
N HIS A 72 1.63 9.13 -7.23
CA HIS A 72 0.25 8.68 -7.48
C HIS A 72 -0.31 8.00 -6.24
N ILE A 73 -0.22 8.68 -5.11
CA ILE A 73 -0.67 8.10 -3.84
C ILE A 73 -2.17 8.27 -3.66
N ALA A 74 -2.83 7.14 -3.40
CA ALA A 74 -4.18 7.10 -2.86
C ALA A 74 -4.05 6.89 -1.35
N LEU A 75 -4.63 7.78 -0.55
CA LEU A 75 -4.50 7.71 0.90
C LEU A 75 -5.62 6.88 1.52
N SER A 76 -5.23 6.02 2.45
CA SER A 76 -6.15 5.25 3.28
C SER A 76 -5.92 5.63 4.74
N LYS A 77 -6.95 6.10 5.38
CA LYS A 77 -6.90 6.49 6.80
C LYS A 77 -7.74 5.56 7.65
#